data_2ea56efb96a6e000162cb6d1884915a1
#
_entry.id   2ea56efb96a6e000162cb6d1884915a1
#
_cell.length_a   1.000
_cell.length_b   1.000
_cell.length_c   1.000
_cell.angle_alpha   90.00
_cell.angle_beta   90.00
_cell.angle_gamma   90.00
#
_symmetry.space_group_name_H-M   'P 1'
#
loop_
_entity.id
_entity.type
_entity.pdbx_description
1 polymer ?
#
loop_
_entity_poly.entity_id
_entity_poly.type
_entity_poly.pdbx_seq_one_letter_code
_entity_poly.pdbx_strand_id
1 'polypeptide(L)'
;MIKDLITAAKYRFISGAHTELRAQNNRNRRVTMVSGNLVANTRNDHSGVSARVYKNGVYGFASNAEYTDASVAAVIDAASENADFLAAHAGREVPLLAPISAPAFEREYPIPETDQKAYVDFVRGLDDY
;
A
#
# COMPACT_ATOMS: atom_id res chain seq x y z
N MET A 1 -8.26 9.17 9.49
CA MET A 1 -8.35 7.80 8.89
C MET A 1 -7.75 7.81 7.49
N ILE A 2 -7.31 6.67 6.98
CA ILE A 2 -6.65 6.55 5.64
C ILE A 2 -7.52 7.13 4.53
N LYS A 3 -8.82 6.89 4.58
CA LYS A 3 -9.78 7.40 3.59
C LYS A 3 -9.84 8.92 3.53
N ASP A 4 -9.78 9.58 4.68
CA ASP A 4 -9.85 11.04 4.75
C ASP A 4 -8.60 11.66 4.13
N LEU A 5 -7.43 11.08 4.39
CA LEU A 5 -6.15 11.46 3.80
C LEU A 5 -6.18 11.38 2.26
N ILE A 6 -6.65 10.25 1.72
CA ILE A 6 -6.76 10.04 0.26
C ILE A 6 -7.80 10.99 -0.34
N THR A 7 -8.94 11.18 0.32
CA THR A 7 -10.00 12.07 -0.17
C THR A 7 -9.54 13.52 -0.18
N ALA A 8 -8.84 13.96 0.86
CA ALA A 8 -8.29 15.30 0.94
C ALA A 8 -7.23 15.59 -0.13
N ALA A 9 -6.52 14.57 -0.59
CA ALA A 9 -5.46 14.73 -1.59
C ALA A 9 -5.95 14.88 -3.04
N LYS A 10 -7.23 14.68 -3.32
CA LYS A 10 -7.77 14.72 -4.70
C LYS A 10 -7.53 16.06 -5.42
N TYR A 11 -7.47 17.17 -4.67
CA TYR A 11 -7.20 18.49 -5.26
C TYR A 11 -5.79 18.59 -5.87
N ARG A 12 -4.88 17.68 -5.52
CA ARG A 12 -3.51 17.61 -6.07
C ARG A 12 -3.43 16.82 -7.37
N PHE A 13 -4.51 16.14 -7.76
CA PHE A 13 -4.52 15.38 -8.99
C PHE A 13 -4.41 16.32 -10.20
N ILE A 14 -3.50 15.98 -11.08
CA ILE A 14 -3.17 16.81 -12.22
C ILE A 14 -4.29 16.71 -13.27
N SER A 15 -4.76 17.85 -13.72
CA SER A 15 -5.74 17.90 -14.81
C SER A 15 -5.16 17.30 -16.09
N GLY A 16 -5.93 16.46 -16.77
CA GLY A 16 -5.49 15.77 -17.98
C GLY A 16 -4.63 14.52 -17.76
N ALA A 17 -4.33 14.18 -16.51
CA ALA A 17 -3.68 12.92 -16.13
C ALA A 17 -4.65 11.99 -15.38
N HIS A 18 -4.45 10.69 -15.50
CA HIS A 18 -5.15 9.73 -14.65
C HIS A 18 -4.28 9.43 -13.43
N THR A 19 -4.77 9.74 -12.23
CA THR A 19 -4.05 9.55 -10.98
C THR A 19 -4.76 8.52 -10.11
N GLU A 20 -4.02 7.53 -9.66
CA GLU A 20 -4.45 6.56 -8.66
C GLU A 20 -3.60 6.74 -7.40
N LEU A 21 -4.26 6.85 -6.27
CA LEU A 21 -3.63 6.95 -4.96
C LEU A 21 -4.04 5.76 -4.10
N ARG A 22 -3.07 5.07 -3.53
CA ARG A 22 -3.28 3.94 -2.65
C ARG A 22 -2.61 4.17 -1.31
N ALA A 23 -3.34 3.96 -0.23
CA ALA A 23 -2.79 3.85 1.10
C ALA A 23 -3.07 2.45 1.66
N GLN A 24 -2.11 1.88 2.36
CA GLN A 24 -2.19 0.52 2.86
C GLN A 24 -1.52 0.42 4.22
N ASN A 25 -2.14 -0.34 5.12
CA ASN A 25 -1.56 -0.76 6.38
C ASN A 25 -1.72 -2.28 6.50
N ASN A 26 -0.61 -2.99 6.55
CA ASN A 26 -0.57 -4.43 6.73
C ASN A 26 -0.02 -4.77 8.11
N ARG A 27 -0.76 -5.58 8.84
CA ARG A 27 -0.32 -6.17 10.11
C ARG A 27 -0.04 -7.65 9.89
N ASN A 28 1.11 -8.10 10.33
CA ASN A 28 1.50 -9.50 10.22
C ASN A 28 1.97 -10.02 11.59
N ARG A 29 1.46 -11.18 11.96
CA ARG A 29 1.90 -11.92 13.14
C ARG A 29 2.38 -13.29 12.71
N ARG A 30 3.52 -13.71 13.23
CA ARG A 30 4.10 -15.02 12.92
C ARG A 30 4.55 -15.69 14.21
N VAL A 31 4.08 -16.91 14.39
CA VAL A 31 4.55 -17.82 15.44
C VAL A 31 5.01 -19.09 14.73
N THR A 32 6.20 -19.55 15.04
CA THR A 32 6.75 -20.79 14.49
C THR A 32 7.33 -21.62 15.62
N MET A 33 6.92 -22.86 15.71
CA MET A 33 7.47 -23.88 16.62
C MET A 33 8.10 -25.00 15.82
N VAL A 34 9.14 -25.59 16.39
CA VAL A 34 9.80 -26.79 15.87
C VAL A 34 10.13 -27.69 17.04
N SER A 35 9.53 -28.89 17.07
CA SER A 35 9.71 -29.88 18.13
C SER A 35 9.58 -29.30 19.55
N GLY A 36 8.47 -28.58 19.80
CA GLY A 36 8.18 -27.94 21.09
C GLY A 36 8.93 -26.64 21.38
N ASN A 37 9.86 -26.23 20.51
CA ASN A 37 10.64 -25.02 20.70
C ASN A 37 10.11 -23.85 19.88
N LEU A 38 9.90 -22.71 20.53
CA LEU A 38 9.51 -21.46 19.86
C LEU A 38 10.72 -20.88 19.11
N VAL A 39 10.70 -20.93 17.77
CA VAL A 39 11.79 -20.44 16.92
C VAL A 39 11.52 -19.07 16.33
N ALA A 40 10.25 -18.66 16.22
CA ALA A 40 9.88 -17.31 15.81
C ALA A 40 8.58 -16.87 16.49
N ASN A 41 8.58 -15.62 16.97
CA ASN A 41 7.43 -14.94 17.52
C ASN A 41 7.54 -13.46 17.15
N THR A 42 7.00 -13.08 15.99
CA THR A 42 7.15 -11.74 15.42
C THR A 42 5.81 -11.09 15.15
N ARG A 43 5.79 -9.77 15.33
CA ARG A 43 4.69 -8.88 14.93
C ARG A 43 5.29 -7.76 14.11
N ASN A 44 4.83 -7.62 12.88
CA ASN A 44 5.28 -6.58 11.96
C ASN A 44 4.08 -5.79 11.46
N ASP A 45 4.19 -4.48 11.52
CA ASP A 45 3.23 -3.56 10.94
C ASP A 45 3.94 -2.79 9.82
N HIS A 46 3.40 -2.88 8.61
CA HIS A 46 3.92 -2.18 7.43
C HIS A 46 2.85 -1.28 6.85
N SER A 47 3.17 -0.02 6.74
CA SER A 47 2.27 0.98 6.18
C SER A 47 2.93 1.72 5.03
N GLY A 48 2.12 2.42 4.23
CA GLY A 48 2.64 3.30 3.20
C GLY A 48 1.55 3.86 2.31
N VAL A 49 1.96 4.86 1.54
CA VAL A 49 1.19 5.47 0.47
C VAL A 49 1.92 5.30 -0.84
N SER A 50 1.19 5.16 -1.92
CA SER A 50 1.76 5.15 -3.27
C SER A 50 0.84 5.87 -4.24
N ALA A 51 1.44 6.49 -5.23
CA ALA A 51 0.73 7.10 -6.34
C ALA A 51 1.19 6.49 -7.67
N ARG A 52 0.24 6.35 -8.59
CA ARG A 52 0.47 6.01 -9.99
C ARG A 52 -0.21 7.06 -10.86
N VAL A 53 0.56 7.71 -11.70
CA VAL A 53 0.09 8.76 -12.61
C VAL A 53 0.28 8.30 -14.05
N TYR A 54 -0.81 8.29 -14.81
CA TYR A 54 -0.74 8.08 -16.26
C TYR A 54 -0.83 9.43 -16.96
N LYS A 55 0.19 9.75 -17.73
CA LYS A 55 0.33 11.01 -18.42
C LYS A 55 1.18 10.81 -19.66
N ASN A 56 0.81 11.47 -20.76
CA ASN A 56 1.56 11.42 -22.02
C ASN A 56 1.88 9.99 -22.50
N GLY A 57 0.94 9.06 -22.33
CA GLY A 57 1.08 7.69 -22.81
C GLY A 57 1.93 6.76 -21.95
N VAL A 58 2.32 7.16 -20.75
CA VAL A 58 3.15 6.36 -19.83
C VAL A 58 2.67 6.45 -18.39
N TYR A 59 3.09 5.48 -17.57
CA TYR A 59 2.87 5.47 -16.14
C TYR A 59 4.12 5.91 -15.38
N GLY A 60 3.94 6.86 -14.44
CA GLY A 60 4.88 7.13 -13.37
C GLY A 60 4.39 6.53 -12.06
N PHE A 61 5.29 6.12 -11.19
CA PHE A 61 5.00 5.54 -9.88
C PHE A 61 5.94 6.10 -8.83
N ALA A 62 5.40 6.32 -7.62
CA ALA A 62 6.18 6.62 -6.43
C ALA A 62 5.48 6.06 -5.19
N SER A 63 6.24 5.78 -4.13
CA SER A 63 5.74 5.30 -2.85
C SER A 63 6.52 5.87 -1.68
N ASN A 64 5.87 5.94 -0.51
CA ASN A 64 6.45 6.37 0.75
C ASN A 64 5.89 5.48 1.88
N ALA A 65 6.70 5.15 2.86
CA ALA A 65 6.30 4.32 4.00
C ALA A 65 5.48 5.07 5.07
N GLU A 66 5.39 6.39 4.97
CA GLU A 66 4.67 7.22 5.93
C GLU A 66 3.26 7.60 5.45
N TYR A 67 2.34 7.77 6.41
CA TYR A 67 0.98 8.25 6.20
C TYR A 67 0.83 9.70 6.65
N THR A 68 1.36 10.62 5.93
CA THR A 68 1.19 12.05 6.20
C THR A 68 0.68 12.79 4.96
N ASP A 69 0.06 13.95 5.14
CA ASP A 69 -0.33 14.81 4.01
C ASP A 69 0.87 15.16 3.14
N ALA A 70 2.02 15.37 3.76
CA ALA A 70 3.27 15.65 3.06
C ALA A 70 3.74 14.45 2.24
N SER A 71 3.67 13.24 2.77
CA SER A 71 4.04 12.01 2.05
C SER A 71 3.11 11.74 0.88
N VAL A 72 1.80 11.96 1.06
CA VAL A 72 0.81 11.84 -0.03
C VAL A 72 1.10 12.85 -1.14
N ALA A 73 1.36 14.10 -0.78
CA ALA A 73 1.76 15.12 -1.75
C ALA A 73 3.01 14.72 -2.52
N ALA A 74 4.06 14.31 -1.80
CA ALA A 74 5.34 13.94 -2.37
C ALA A 74 5.25 12.76 -3.35
N VAL A 75 4.43 11.73 -3.05
CA VAL A 75 4.28 10.58 -3.97
C VAL A 75 3.49 10.96 -5.23
N ILE A 76 2.52 11.87 -5.16
CA ILE A 76 1.80 12.36 -6.33
C ILE A 76 2.74 13.15 -7.25
N ASP A 77 3.50 14.07 -6.67
CA ASP A 77 4.45 14.92 -7.39
C ASP A 77 5.55 14.05 -8.04
N ALA A 78 6.17 13.16 -7.28
CA ALA A 78 7.21 12.26 -7.78
C ALA A 78 6.69 11.29 -8.85
N ALA A 79 5.48 10.74 -8.70
CA ALA A 79 4.88 9.88 -9.72
C ALA A 79 4.62 10.66 -11.02
N SER A 80 4.21 11.93 -10.91
CA SER A 80 4.00 12.79 -12.07
C SER A 80 5.32 13.12 -12.78
N GLU A 81 6.36 13.49 -12.04
CA GLU A 81 7.71 13.74 -12.57
C GLU A 81 8.29 12.49 -13.26
N ASN A 82 8.10 11.33 -12.66
CA ASN A 82 8.50 10.04 -13.25
C ASN A 82 7.76 9.76 -14.56
N ALA A 83 6.47 10.08 -14.65
CA ALA A 83 5.70 9.95 -15.90
C ALA A 83 6.24 10.91 -16.98
N ASP A 84 6.52 12.17 -16.64
CA ASP A 84 7.10 13.13 -17.56
C ASP A 84 8.48 12.70 -18.08
N PHE A 85 9.34 12.21 -17.17
CA PHE A 85 10.64 11.68 -17.54
C PHE A 85 10.53 10.49 -18.49
N LEU A 86 9.66 9.52 -18.16
CA LEU A 86 9.47 8.33 -18.99
C LEU A 86 8.86 8.68 -20.34
N ALA A 87 7.91 9.62 -20.41
CA ALA A 87 7.34 10.08 -21.68
C ALA A 87 8.40 10.68 -22.60
N ALA A 88 9.34 11.44 -22.06
CA ALA A 88 10.43 12.04 -22.82
C ALA A 88 11.45 11.02 -23.36
N HIS A 89 11.53 9.83 -22.76
CA HIS A 89 12.54 8.82 -23.07
C HIS A 89 11.95 7.50 -23.59
N ALA A 90 10.64 7.28 -23.47
CA ALA A 90 9.98 6.05 -23.90
C ALA A 90 9.81 6.04 -25.43
N GLY A 91 10.25 4.97 -26.08
CA GLY A 91 10.08 4.77 -27.51
C GLY A 91 8.66 4.37 -27.95
N ARG A 92 7.72 4.20 -27.01
CA ARG A 92 6.33 3.82 -27.28
C ARG A 92 5.40 4.23 -26.17
N GLU A 93 4.13 4.48 -26.53
CA GLU A 93 3.05 4.66 -25.58
C GLU A 93 2.58 3.30 -25.00
N VAL A 94 2.18 3.33 -23.74
CA VAL A 94 1.52 2.21 -23.06
C VAL A 94 0.03 2.52 -22.96
N PRO A 95 -0.89 1.61 -23.28
CA PRO A 95 -2.32 1.89 -23.13
C PRO A 95 -2.70 2.11 -21.68
N LEU A 96 -3.63 3.03 -21.44
CA LEU A 96 -4.24 3.21 -20.13
C LEU A 96 -4.91 1.91 -19.69
N LEU A 97 -4.60 1.47 -18.49
CA LEU A 97 -5.27 0.31 -17.89
C LEU A 97 -6.75 0.65 -17.64
N ALA A 98 -7.61 -0.37 -17.78
CA ALA A 98 -9.03 -0.20 -17.50
C ALA A 98 -9.21 0.39 -16.07
N PRO A 99 -10.04 1.45 -15.92
CA PRO A 99 -10.27 2.06 -14.62
C PRO A 99 -10.91 1.02 -13.68
N ILE A 100 -10.51 1.07 -12.42
CA ILE A 100 -11.19 0.33 -11.36
C ILE A 100 -12.64 0.85 -11.31
N SER A 101 -13.60 -0.05 -11.22
CA SER A 101 -15.03 0.24 -11.30
C SER A 101 -15.57 1.20 -10.22
N ALA A 102 -14.79 1.49 -9.17
CA ALA A 102 -15.15 2.40 -8.10
C ALA A 102 -14.16 3.57 -8.02
N PRO A 103 -14.66 4.83 -8.00
CA PRO A 103 -13.78 6.02 -7.91
C PRO A 103 -13.08 6.16 -6.56
N ALA A 104 -13.56 5.46 -5.53
CA ALA A 104 -12.91 5.32 -4.23
C ALA A 104 -13.30 3.97 -3.64
N PHE A 105 -12.33 3.28 -3.11
CA PHE A 105 -12.50 1.96 -2.52
C PHE A 105 -11.72 1.87 -1.21
N GLU A 106 -12.39 1.38 -0.16
CA GLU A 106 -11.77 1.05 1.11
C GLU A 106 -12.13 -0.37 1.48
N ARG A 107 -11.15 -1.14 1.85
CA ARG A 107 -11.36 -2.50 2.35
C ARG A 107 -10.54 -2.70 3.62
N GLU A 108 -11.23 -3.06 4.67
CA GLU A 108 -10.64 -3.44 5.93
C GLU A 108 -10.81 -4.96 6.13
N TYR A 109 -9.73 -5.58 6.56
CA TYR A 109 -9.76 -6.96 7.05
C TYR A 109 -9.53 -6.91 8.55
N PRO A 110 -10.61 -6.96 9.36
CA PRO A 110 -10.48 -6.91 10.80
C PRO A 110 -9.70 -8.12 11.27
N ILE A 111 -8.56 -7.87 11.91
CA ILE A 111 -7.83 -8.90 12.63
C ILE A 111 -8.33 -8.83 14.07
N PRO A 112 -8.82 -9.95 14.65
CA PRO A 112 -9.20 -9.97 16.05
C PRO A 112 -8.05 -9.45 16.92
N GLU A 113 -8.35 -8.58 17.86
CA GLU A 113 -7.37 -8.14 18.87
C GLU A 113 -7.10 -9.30 19.82
N THR A 114 -6.30 -10.23 19.39
CA THR A 114 -5.89 -11.40 20.16
C THR A 114 -4.47 -11.15 20.67
N ASP A 115 -4.27 -11.39 21.96
CA ASP A 115 -2.94 -11.29 22.56
C ASP A 115 -1.96 -12.22 21.84
N GLN A 116 -0.74 -11.76 21.66
CA GLN A 116 0.34 -12.54 21.03
C GLN A 116 0.59 -13.87 21.77
N LYS A 117 0.42 -13.88 23.09
CA LYS A 117 0.52 -15.09 23.90
C LYS A 117 -0.50 -16.15 23.47
N ALA A 118 -1.74 -15.75 23.16
CA ALA A 118 -2.78 -16.68 22.72
C ALA A 118 -2.42 -17.38 21.39
N TYR A 119 -1.76 -16.67 20.46
CA TYR A 119 -1.24 -17.30 19.24
C TYR A 119 -0.12 -18.30 19.54
N VAL A 120 0.78 -17.98 20.46
CA VAL A 120 1.84 -18.89 20.88
C VAL A 120 1.26 -20.15 21.53
N ASP A 121 0.30 -20.00 22.45
CA ASP A 121 -0.34 -21.11 23.13
C ASP A 121 -1.13 -22.01 22.15
N PHE A 122 -1.81 -21.40 21.17
CA PHE A 122 -2.50 -22.16 20.11
C PHE A 122 -1.53 -22.99 19.27
N VAL A 123 -0.43 -22.38 18.80
CA VAL A 123 0.58 -23.09 17.98
C VAL A 123 1.26 -24.18 18.80
N ARG A 124 1.52 -23.94 20.10
CA ARG A 124 2.07 -24.98 21.00
C ARG A 124 1.12 -26.18 21.12
N GLY A 125 -0.18 -25.92 21.28
CA GLY A 125 -1.17 -26.99 21.33
C GLY A 125 -1.26 -27.83 20.05
N LEU A 126 -0.91 -27.25 18.88
CA LEU A 126 -0.81 -27.98 17.62
C LEU A 126 0.50 -28.80 17.52
N ASP A 127 1.59 -28.28 18.05
CA ASP A 127 2.91 -28.95 17.99
C ASP A 127 2.99 -30.15 18.97
N ASP A 128 2.20 -30.10 20.03
CA ASP A 128 2.08 -31.21 21.05
C ASP A 128 1.17 -32.36 20.59
N TYR A 129 0.52 -32.28 19.41
CA TYR A 129 -0.41 -33.26 18.86
C TYR A 129 0.32 -34.25 17.96
#